data_de904605da7ee624416627619e18d961
#
_entry.id   de904605da7ee624416627619e18d961
#
_cell.length_a   1.000
_cell.length_b   1.000
_cell.length_c   1.000
_cell.angle_alpha   90.00
_cell.angle_beta   90.00
_cell.angle_gamma   90.00
#
_symmetry.space_group_name_H-M   'P 1'
#
loop_
_entity.id
_entity.type
_entity.pdbx_description
1 polymer ?
#
loop_
_entity_poly.entity_id
_entity_poly.type
_entity_poly.pdbx_seq_one_letter_code
_entity_poly.pdbx_strand_id
1 'polypeptide(L)'
;MKTLRTTVLITLILGAALSAEGQKAKSNGNVKSLVVSEEKYDMLVKKQYKESETYYDIKGNITENISYKQGKVNKHFKYEYDSDNNKIREQEFDASGRLKESSEYKYENGLRTEKTVYDSNKKIKSKKTYVYTTF
;
A
#
# COMPACT_ATOMS: atom_id res chain seq x y z
N MET A 1 10.77 -2.77 40.13
CA MET A 1 10.57 -1.63 39.19
C MET A 1 9.71 -2.07 38.02
N LYS A 2 8.50 -1.57 37.93
CA LYS A 2 7.58 -1.87 36.80
C LYS A 2 7.83 -0.86 35.71
N THR A 3 8.38 -1.29 34.58
CA THR A 3 8.51 -0.46 33.38
C THR A 3 7.16 -0.32 32.72
N LEU A 4 6.60 0.88 32.79
CA LEU A 4 5.39 1.27 32.10
C LEU A 4 5.69 1.34 30.59
N ARG A 5 5.24 0.36 29.81
CA ARG A 5 5.26 0.44 28.35
C ARG A 5 4.06 1.28 27.92
N THR A 6 4.33 2.51 27.54
CA THR A 6 3.34 3.42 26.97
C THR A 6 2.97 2.89 25.58
N THR A 7 1.79 2.28 25.48
CA THR A 7 1.20 1.90 24.21
C THR A 7 0.61 3.16 23.58
N VAL A 8 1.25 3.69 22.54
CA VAL A 8 0.69 4.79 21.77
C VAL A 8 -0.43 4.23 20.91
N LEU A 9 -1.66 4.50 21.31
CA LEU A 9 -2.87 4.17 20.55
C LEU A 9 -3.00 5.21 19.43
N ILE A 10 -2.56 4.90 18.23
CA ILE A 10 -2.86 5.71 17.05
C ILE A 10 -4.19 5.22 16.50
N THR A 11 -5.27 5.91 16.88
CA THR A 11 -6.59 5.69 16.30
C THR A 11 -6.60 6.29 14.90
N LEU A 12 -6.38 5.46 13.88
CA LEU A 12 -6.61 5.87 12.49
C LEU A 12 -8.08 5.59 12.16
N ILE A 13 -8.85 6.66 11.99
CA ILE A 13 -10.22 6.58 11.46
C ILE A 13 -10.11 6.13 10.00
N LEU A 14 -10.42 4.87 9.74
CA LEU A 14 -10.46 4.31 8.38
C LEU A 14 -11.85 4.52 7.80
N GLY A 15 -12.03 5.65 7.16
CA GLY A 15 -13.16 5.91 6.28
C GLY A 15 -12.64 6.61 5.03
N ALA A 16 -12.07 5.86 4.11
CA ALA A 16 -11.99 6.24 2.70
C ALA A 16 -11.45 5.06 1.92
N ALA A 17 -12.05 4.77 0.77
CA ALA A 17 -11.45 3.93 -0.24
C ALA A 17 -10.04 4.46 -0.51
N LEU A 18 -9.01 3.68 -0.17
CA LEU A 18 -7.63 3.97 -0.50
C LEU A 18 -7.51 3.96 -2.03
N SER A 19 -7.65 5.13 -2.63
CA SER A 19 -7.06 5.38 -3.93
C SER A 19 -5.57 5.09 -3.76
N ALA A 20 -5.05 4.12 -4.50
CA ALA A 20 -3.68 3.66 -4.41
C ALA A 20 -2.71 4.70 -5.01
N GLU A 21 -2.68 5.89 -4.45
CA GLU A 21 -1.60 6.83 -4.63
C GLU A 21 -0.59 6.54 -3.52
N GLY A 22 0.65 6.20 -3.92
CA GLY A 22 1.70 5.86 -3.00
C GLY A 22 1.87 6.95 -1.93
N GLN A 23 1.41 6.66 -0.72
CA GLN A 23 1.61 7.56 0.41
C GLN A 23 3.06 7.46 0.87
N LYS A 24 3.75 8.60 0.94
CA LYS A 24 5.07 8.67 1.55
C LYS A 24 4.94 8.50 3.07
N ALA A 25 5.85 7.75 3.68
CA ALA A 25 5.96 7.71 5.12
C ALA A 25 6.25 9.14 5.64
N LYS A 26 5.34 9.67 6.46
CA LYS A 26 5.47 11.02 7.05
C LYS A 26 6.50 11.09 8.18
N SER A 27 7.34 10.10 8.38
CA SER A 27 8.38 10.11 9.39
C SER A 27 9.73 10.47 8.76
N ASN A 28 10.65 10.98 9.58
CA ASN A 28 11.99 11.48 9.26
C ASN A 28 12.92 10.50 8.51
N GLY A 29 12.46 9.86 7.44
CA GLY A 29 13.28 9.15 6.47
C GLY A 29 13.82 7.76 6.88
N ASN A 30 13.57 7.28 8.11
CA ASN A 30 14.18 6.05 8.63
C ASN A 30 13.18 4.91 8.93
N VAL A 31 11.90 5.04 8.55
CA VAL A 31 10.94 3.96 8.73
C VAL A 31 11.10 2.95 7.59
N LYS A 32 11.53 1.73 7.93
CA LYS A 32 11.65 0.62 6.97
C LYS A 32 10.33 -0.15 6.83
N SER A 33 9.62 -0.33 7.91
CA SER A 33 8.33 -1.05 7.90
C SER A 33 7.44 -0.59 9.04
N LEU A 34 6.13 -0.75 8.83
CA LEU A 34 5.07 -0.52 9.81
C LEU A 34 4.21 -1.77 9.88
N VAL A 35 4.02 -2.32 11.07
CA VAL A 35 3.07 -3.41 11.32
C VAL A 35 1.99 -2.88 12.24
N VAL A 36 0.74 -2.99 11.81
CA VAL A 36 -0.44 -2.62 12.61
C VAL A 36 -1.12 -3.89 13.08
N SER A 37 -1.38 -3.97 14.40
CA SER A 37 -2.13 -5.06 15.00
C SER A 37 -3.26 -4.50 15.85
N GLU A 38 -4.43 -5.13 15.79
CA GLU A 38 -5.60 -4.79 16.60
C GLU A 38 -5.79 -5.83 17.68
N GLU A 39 -6.06 -5.40 18.92
CA GLU A 39 -6.52 -6.26 19.99
C GLU A 39 -8.03 -6.11 20.16
N LYS A 40 -8.77 -7.21 20.04
CA LYS A 40 -10.21 -7.27 20.32
C LYS A 40 -10.46 -7.93 21.65
N TYR A 41 -11.27 -7.27 22.47
CA TYR A 41 -11.70 -7.77 23.78
C TYR A 41 -13.15 -8.21 23.65
N ASP A 42 -13.41 -9.50 23.74
CA ASP A 42 -14.74 -10.06 23.92
C ASP A 42 -14.80 -10.64 25.33
N MET A 43 -15.94 -10.59 25.99
CA MET A 43 -16.19 -10.77 27.44
C MET A 43 -15.21 -11.67 28.23
N LEU A 44 -14.56 -12.64 27.60
CA LEU A 44 -13.64 -13.59 28.26
C LEU A 44 -12.37 -13.90 27.49
N VAL A 45 -12.19 -13.37 26.27
CA VAL A 45 -11.04 -13.73 25.41
C VAL A 45 -10.45 -12.48 24.75
N LYS A 46 -9.17 -12.26 24.98
CA LYS A 46 -8.37 -11.29 24.25
C LYS A 46 -7.82 -11.94 22.98
N LYS A 47 -8.15 -11.40 21.82
CA LYS A 47 -7.60 -11.84 20.54
C LYS A 47 -6.82 -10.70 19.88
N GLN A 48 -5.62 -11.01 19.45
CA GLN A 48 -4.79 -10.08 18.68
C GLN A 48 -4.77 -10.51 17.22
N TYR A 49 -5.01 -9.55 16.32
CA TYR A 49 -4.98 -9.75 14.88
C TYR A 49 -4.01 -8.77 14.26
N LYS A 50 -3.18 -9.25 13.33
CA LYS A 50 -2.44 -8.40 12.44
C LYS A 50 -3.43 -7.79 11.43
N GLU A 51 -3.41 -6.46 11.28
CA GLU A 51 -4.26 -5.74 10.32
C GLU A 51 -3.53 -5.44 9.03
N SER A 52 -2.28 -4.99 9.13
CA SER A 52 -1.49 -4.62 7.95
C SER A 52 0.01 -4.67 8.21
N GLU A 53 0.75 -4.84 7.13
CA GLU A 53 2.18 -4.62 7.03
C GLU A 53 2.45 -3.67 5.86
N THR A 54 3.28 -2.65 6.07
CA THR A 54 3.68 -1.69 5.06
C THR A 54 5.19 -1.57 5.06
N TYR A 55 5.80 -1.67 3.89
CA TYR A 55 7.24 -1.53 3.69
C TYR A 55 7.53 -0.29 2.88
N TYR A 56 8.64 0.36 3.18
CA TYR A 56 9.04 1.63 2.59
C TYR A 56 10.46 1.54 2.02
N ASP A 57 10.73 2.32 0.97
CA ASP A 57 12.08 2.59 0.52
C ASP A 57 12.73 3.70 1.36
N ILE A 58 14.01 3.98 1.10
CA ILE A 58 14.76 5.03 1.80
C ILE A 58 14.20 6.44 1.56
N LYS A 59 13.45 6.64 0.49
CA LYS A 59 12.78 7.90 0.15
C LYS A 59 11.41 8.04 0.82
N GLY A 60 10.96 7.02 1.58
CA GLY A 60 9.66 6.96 2.24
C GLY A 60 8.49 6.57 1.34
N ASN A 61 8.74 6.07 0.14
CA ASN A 61 7.69 5.54 -0.72
C ASN A 61 7.29 4.13 -0.24
N ILE A 62 6.00 3.80 -0.31
CA ILE A 62 5.52 2.46 -0.01
C ILE A 62 5.95 1.52 -1.15
N THR A 63 6.75 0.51 -0.86
CA THR A 63 7.16 -0.51 -1.83
C THR A 63 6.30 -1.77 -1.77
N GLU A 64 5.69 -2.04 -0.60
CA GLU A 64 4.80 -3.19 -0.42
C GLU A 64 3.77 -2.89 0.68
N ASN A 65 2.55 -3.32 0.47
CA ASN A 65 1.48 -3.24 1.46
C ASN A 65 0.67 -4.53 1.47
N ILE A 66 0.51 -5.11 2.66
CA ILE A 66 -0.27 -6.32 2.88
C ILE A 66 -1.34 -5.99 3.93
N SER A 67 -2.61 -6.23 3.60
CA SER A 67 -3.70 -6.15 4.57
C SER A 67 -4.24 -7.52 4.90
N TYR A 68 -4.72 -7.67 6.13
CA TYR A 68 -5.24 -8.93 6.66
C TYR A 68 -6.70 -8.77 7.07
N LYS A 69 -7.46 -9.84 6.91
CA LYS A 69 -8.81 -9.96 7.43
C LYS A 69 -8.94 -11.31 8.12
N GLN A 70 -9.28 -11.30 9.41
CA GLN A 70 -9.37 -12.52 10.24
C GLN A 70 -8.11 -13.40 10.17
N GLY A 71 -6.93 -12.77 10.21
CA GLY A 71 -5.63 -13.44 10.17
C GLY A 71 -5.20 -13.98 8.79
N LYS A 72 -6.00 -13.76 7.74
CA LYS A 72 -5.68 -14.16 6.35
C LYS A 72 -5.35 -12.94 5.50
N VAL A 73 -4.44 -13.10 4.54
CA VAL A 73 -4.15 -12.04 3.56
C VAL A 73 -5.43 -11.70 2.80
N ASN A 74 -5.81 -10.42 2.85
CA ASN A 74 -6.97 -9.87 2.16
C ASN A 74 -6.57 -9.14 0.88
N LYS A 75 -5.54 -8.28 0.96
CA LYS A 75 -4.96 -7.57 -0.18
C LYS A 75 -3.45 -7.56 -0.04
N HIS A 76 -2.75 -7.69 -1.16
CA HIS A 76 -1.31 -7.61 -1.21
C HIS A 76 -0.90 -6.84 -2.46
N PHE A 77 -0.21 -5.71 -2.29
CA PHE A 77 0.27 -4.84 -3.36
C PHE A 77 1.77 -4.64 -3.28
N LYS A 78 2.42 -4.56 -4.43
CA LYS A 78 3.81 -4.09 -4.60
C LYS A 78 3.84 -2.91 -5.55
N TYR A 79 4.76 -1.99 -5.29
CA TYR A 79 4.90 -0.74 -6.03
C TYR A 79 6.35 -0.50 -6.44
N GLU A 80 6.54 0.05 -7.63
CA GLU A 80 7.83 0.49 -8.13
C GLU A 80 7.76 1.97 -8.51
N TYR A 81 8.87 2.67 -8.31
CA TYR A 81 8.98 4.12 -8.55
C TYR A 81 10.20 4.41 -9.40
N ASP A 82 10.13 5.49 -10.19
CA ASP A 82 11.27 6.03 -10.91
C ASP A 82 12.16 6.92 -10.01
N SER A 83 13.23 7.49 -10.58
CA SER A 83 14.15 8.38 -9.87
C SER A 83 13.45 9.63 -9.32
N ASP A 84 12.37 10.08 -9.96
CA ASP A 84 11.61 11.28 -9.62
C ASP A 84 10.46 11.00 -8.62
N ASN A 85 10.41 9.76 -8.07
CA ASN A 85 9.38 9.25 -7.17
C ASN A 85 7.97 9.15 -7.79
N ASN A 86 7.87 9.06 -9.11
CA ASN A 86 6.61 8.71 -9.74
C ASN A 86 6.40 7.20 -9.65
N LYS A 87 5.22 6.76 -9.24
CA LYS A 87 4.89 5.33 -9.24
C LYS A 87 4.75 4.83 -10.68
N ILE A 88 5.67 3.97 -11.13
CA ILE A 88 5.69 3.43 -12.50
C ILE A 88 5.01 2.08 -12.63
N ARG A 89 4.92 1.31 -11.52
CA ARG A 89 4.23 0.01 -11.51
C ARG A 89 3.51 -0.23 -10.20
N GLU A 90 2.39 -0.92 -10.31
CA GLU A 90 1.62 -1.47 -9.19
C GLU A 90 1.22 -2.91 -9.53
N GLN A 91 1.40 -3.83 -8.60
CA GLN A 91 1.06 -5.23 -8.76
C GLN A 91 0.15 -5.68 -7.61
N GLU A 92 -0.97 -6.32 -7.94
CA GLU A 92 -1.86 -6.96 -6.98
C GLU A 92 -1.65 -8.47 -7.00
N PHE A 93 -1.52 -9.05 -5.81
CA PHE A 93 -1.37 -10.50 -5.61
C PHE A 93 -2.58 -11.06 -4.87
N ASP A 94 -2.91 -12.33 -5.13
CA ASP A 94 -3.92 -13.05 -4.37
C ASP A 94 -3.36 -13.54 -3.01
N ALA A 95 -4.23 -14.14 -2.20
CA ALA A 95 -3.85 -14.66 -0.87
C ALA A 95 -2.80 -15.78 -0.93
N SER A 96 -2.60 -16.43 -2.08
CA SER A 96 -1.57 -17.45 -2.30
C SER A 96 -0.25 -16.87 -2.85
N GLY A 97 -0.17 -15.55 -3.05
CA GLY A 97 1.01 -14.87 -3.57
C GLY A 97 1.11 -14.89 -5.10
N ARG A 98 0.06 -15.28 -5.82
CA ARG A 98 0.06 -15.27 -7.30
C ARG A 98 -0.37 -13.90 -7.80
N LEU A 99 0.28 -13.41 -8.85
CA LEU A 99 -0.06 -12.16 -9.51
C LEU A 99 -1.49 -12.23 -10.06
N LYS A 100 -2.35 -11.29 -9.68
CA LYS A 100 -3.71 -11.11 -10.22
C LYS A 100 -3.74 -10.10 -11.36
N GLU A 101 -3.14 -8.94 -11.10
CA GLU A 101 -3.19 -7.80 -11.99
C GLU A 101 -1.94 -6.94 -11.81
N SER A 102 -1.52 -6.27 -12.88
CA SER A 102 -0.50 -5.22 -12.78
C SER A 102 -0.93 -3.98 -13.55
N SER A 103 -0.55 -2.82 -13.03
CA SER A 103 -0.72 -1.53 -13.70
C SER A 103 0.63 -0.92 -13.97
N GLU A 104 0.83 -0.37 -15.16
CA GLU A 104 1.99 0.42 -15.52
C GLU A 104 1.57 1.86 -15.82
N TYR A 105 2.42 2.81 -15.44
CA TYR A 105 2.16 4.24 -15.56
C TYR A 105 3.28 4.92 -16.33
N LYS A 106 2.92 5.84 -17.23
CA LYS A 106 3.87 6.72 -17.92
C LYS A 106 3.66 8.16 -17.49
N TYR A 107 4.74 8.91 -17.48
CA TYR A 107 4.75 10.32 -17.11
C TYR A 107 5.56 11.13 -18.11
N GLU A 108 5.12 12.37 -18.32
CA GLU A 108 5.85 13.40 -19.05
C GLU A 108 5.79 14.68 -18.25
N ASN A 109 6.94 15.28 -17.98
CA ASN A 109 7.06 16.51 -17.17
C ASN A 109 6.37 16.39 -15.79
N GLY A 110 6.45 15.21 -15.14
CA GLY A 110 5.82 14.94 -13.85
C GLY A 110 4.32 14.70 -13.88
N LEU A 111 3.68 14.79 -15.05
CA LEU A 111 2.25 14.52 -15.25
C LEU A 111 2.05 13.11 -15.80
N ARG A 112 1.10 12.37 -15.23
CA ARG A 112 0.76 11.03 -15.71
C ARG A 112 0.08 11.11 -17.07
N THR A 113 0.67 10.49 -18.11
CA THR A 113 0.11 10.49 -19.47
C THR A 113 -0.60 9.19 -19.82
N GLU A 114 -0.24 8.08 -19.19
CA GLU A 114 -0.85 6.78 -19.48
C GLU A 114 -0.94 5.90 -18.23
N LYS A 115 -2.02 5.09 -18.13
CA LYS A 115 -2.14 3.92 -17.26
C LYS A 115 -2.56 2.73 -18.10
N THR A 116 -1.76 1.66 -18.10
CA THR A 116 -2.11 0.38 -18.74
C THR A 116 -2.27 -0.69 -17.66
N VAL A 117 -3.38 -1.42 -17.71
CA VAL A 117 -3.69 -2.53 -16.79
C VAL A 117 -3.57 -3.84 -17.54
N TYR A 118 -2.87 -4.80 -16.92
CA TYR A 118 -2.63 -6.14 -17.43
C TYR A 118 -3.25 -7.18 -16.49
N ASP A 119 -3.76 -8.27 -17.04
CA ASP A 119 -4.16 -9.44 -16.27
C ASP A 119 -2.94 -10.29 -15.84
N SER A 120 -3.21 -11.41 -15.12
CA SER A 120 -2.18 -12.34 -14.66
C SER A 120 -1.36 -12.98 -15.81
N ASN A 121 -1.89 -13.01 -17.03
CA ASN A 121 -1.24 -13.56 -18.22
C ASN A 121 -0.53 -12.47 -19.06
N LYS A 122 -0.38 -11.27 -18.51
CA LYS A 122 0.20 -10.10 -19.19
C LYS A 122 -0.59 -9.60 -20.40
N LYS A 123 -1.86 -9.94 -20.49
CA LYS A 123 -2.78 -9.38 -21.49
C LYS A 123 -3.30 -8.02 -21.02
N ILE A 124 -3.38 -7.05 -21.94
CA ILE A 124 -3.96 -5.73 -21.65
C ILE A 124 -5.45 -5.88 -21.37
N LYS A 125 -5.89 -5.45 -20.19
CA LYS A 125 -7.29 -5.32 -19.79
C LYS A 125 -7.86 -3.96 -20.11
N SER A 126 -7.08 -2.91 -19.88
CA SER A 126 -7.50 -1.54 -20.14
C SER A 126 -6.31 -0.61 -20.30
N LYS A 127 -6.54 0.49 -21.01
CA LYS A 127 -5.59 1.58 -21.16
C LYS A 127 -6.31 2.90 -20.98
N LYS A 128 -5.75 3.78 -20.13
CA LYS A 128 -6.21 5.15 -19.93
C LYS A 128 -5.14 6.11 -20.40
N THR A 129 -5.54 7.11 -21.15
CA THR A 129 -4.69 8.22 -21.58
C THR A 129 -5.17 9.50 -20.91
N TYR A 130 -4.26 10.31 -20.41
CA TYR A 130 -4.52 11.58 -19.76
C TYR A 130 -3.99 12.70 -20.63
N VAL A 131 -4.85 13.65 -20.97
CA VAL A 131 -4.52 14.84 -21.76
C VAL A 131 -4.72 16.06 -20.87
N TYR A 132 -3.70 16.90 -20.77
CA TYR A 132 -3.72 18.11 -19.96
C TYR A 132 -3.72 19.33 -20.86
N THR A 133 -4.54 20.32 -20.52
CA THR A 133 -4.53 21.65 -21.14
C THR A 133 -3.97 22.66 -20.16
N THR A 134 -3.03 23.48 -20.57
CA THR A 134 -2.47 24.56 -19.75
C THR A 134 -3.14 25.89 -20.13
N PHE A 135 -3.13 26.82 -19.17
CA PHE A 135 -3.59 28.19 -19.39
C PHE A 135 -2.59 28.97 -20.25
#